data_69e5861a1f2003724b20ab0a388cbecc
#
_entry.id   69e5861a1f2003724b20ab0a388cbecc
#
_cell.length_a   1.000
_cell.length_b   1.000
_cell.length_c   1.000
_cell.angle_alpha   90.00
_cell.angle_beta   90.00
_cell.angle_gamma   90.00
#
_symmetry.space_group_name_H-M   'P 1'
#
loop_
_entity.id
_entity.type
_entity.pdbx_description
1 polymer ?
#
loop_
_entity_poly.entity_id
_entity_poly.type
_entity_poly.pdbx_seq_one_letter_code
_entity_poly.pdbx_strand_id
1 'polypeptide(L)'
;MNNKEKLRKAGLRPTKQRMIIADILLDGINRHFTAENLQNEINSSGNSMSIATIYNCLKKFRNCGLIKQVESSKETAIFDTNIDQHQHFLDEETGELIDIENEEINLFKLPEIPKGYLNSGVEVLIKLKRQT
;
A
#
# COMPACT_ATOMS: atom_id res chain seq x y z
N MET A 1 4.44 -17.64 10.59
CA MET A 1 5.64 -17.10 9.92
C MET A 1 5.98 -15.75 10.54
N ASN A 2 7.19 -15.60 11.06
CA ASN A 2 7.64 -14.32 11.60
C ASN A 2 8.06 -13.35 10.47
N ASN A 3 8.30 -12.09 10.81
CA ASN A 3 8.63 -11.08 9.80
C ASN A 3 9.96 -11.34 9.09
N LYS A 4 10.93 -11.90 9.80
CA LYS A 4 12.20 -12.28 9.21
C LYS A 4 12.02 -13.32 8.10
N GLU A 5 11.18 -14.30 8.34
CA GLU A 5 10.85 -15.34 7.35
C GLU A 5 10.04 -14.76 6.19
N LYS A 6 9.10 -13.84 6.49
CA LYS A 6 8.32 -13.15 5.44
C LYS A 6 9.22 -12.39 4.49
N LEU A 7 10.22 -11.67 5.01
CA LEU A 7 11.18 -10.94 4.18
C LEU A 7 12.02 -11.90 3.34
N ARG A 8 12.54 -12.96 3.92
CA ARG A 8 13.35 -13.95 3.19
C ARG A 8 12.55 -14.64 2.10
N LYS A 9 11.32 -15.01 2.39
CA LYS A 9 10.44 -15.64 1.41
C LYS A 9 10.13 -14.71 0.25
N ALA A 10 10.05 -13.41 0.50
CA ALA A 10 9.85 -12.39 -0.53
C ALA A 10 11.14 -12.05 -1.29
N GLY A 11 12.27 -12.67 -0.94
CA GLY A 11 13.55 -12.42 -1.60
C GLY A 11 14.33 -11.25 -1.02
N LEU A 12 13.98 -10.78 0.17
CA LEU A 12 14.64 -9.65 0.81
C LEU A 12 15.48 -10.12 2.00
N ARG A 13 16.69 -9.57 2.08
CA ARG A 13 17.53 -9.79 3.27
C ARG A 13 16.94 -9.01 4.45
N PRO A 14 16.77 -9.63 5.62
CA PRO A 14 16.20 -8.97 6.80
C PRO A 14 17.21 -8.08 7.50
N THR A 15 17.52 -6.94 6.89
CA THR A 15 18.38 -5.92 7.49
C THR A 15 17.65 -5.27 8.68
N LYS A 16 18.41 -4.57 9.54
CA LYS A 16 17.84 -3.87 10.69
C LYS A 16 16.72 -2.90 10.27
N GLN A 17 16.97 -2.11 9.23
CA GLN A 17 16.00 -1.12 8.74
C GLN A 17 14.74 -1.79 8.19
N ARG A 18 14.89 -2.84 7.41
CA ARG A 18 13.75 -3.59 6.88
C ARG A 18 12.93 -4.26 7.98
N MET A 19 13.61 -4.76 9.02
CA MET A 19 12.92 -5.37 10.15
C MET A 19 12.12 -4.34 10.95
N ILE A 20 12.65 -3.14 11.17
CA ILE A 20 11.92 -2.06 11.84
C ILE A 20 10.62 -1.76 11.09
N ILE A 21 10.70 -1.60 9.78
CA ILE A 21 9.52 -1.31 8.96
C ILE A 21 8.57 -2.50 8.92
N ALA A 22 9.08 -3.71 8.74
CA ALA A 22 8.25 -4.91 8.70
C ALA A 22 7.49 -5.12 10.02
N ASP A 23 8.13 -4.88 11.15
CA ASP A 23 7.49 -5.04 12.45
C ASP A 23 6.32 -4.05 12.65
N ILE A 24 6.38 -2.89 12.03
CA ILE A 24 5.29 -1.91 12.06
C ILE A 24 4.19 -2.29 11.08
N LEU A 25 4.53 -2.65 9.85
CA LEU A 25 3.58 -2.83 8.77
C LEU A 25 2.97 -4.23 8.67
N LEU A 26 3.73 -5.25 9.02
CA LEU A 26 3.32 -6.65 8.83
C LEU A 26 2.83 -7.28 10.15
N ASP A 27 2.03 -6.53 10.89
CA ASP A 27 1.49 -6.95 12.19
C ASP A 27 0.14 -7.69 12.08
N GLY A 28 -0.34 -7.91 10.86
CA GLY A 28 -1.63 -8.56 10.61
C GLY A 28 -2.81 -7.60 10.56
N ILE A 29 -2.61 -6.32 10.82
CA ILE A 29 -3.65 -5.30 10.75
C ILE A 29 -3.49 -4.52 9.46
N ASN A 30 -4.50 -4.58 8.59
CA ASN A 30 -4.46 -3.87 7.32
C ASN A 30 -4.62 -2.36 7.52
N ARG A 31 -3.85 -1.59 6.76
CA ARG A 31 -3.93 -0.13 6.84
C ARG A 31 -3.36 0.56 5.60
N HIS A 32 -3.80 1.79 5.40
CA HIS A 32 -3.24 2.71 4.44
C HIS A 32 -2.28 3.66 5.16
N PHE A 33 -1.21 4.04 4.48
CA PHE A 33 -0.22 4.94 5.09
C PHE A 33 0.60 5.66 4.02
N THR A 34 1.20 6.78 4.42
CA THR A 34 2.21 7.48 3.63
C THR A 34 3.58 7.20 4.24
N ALA A 35 4.64 7.51 3.50
CA ALA A 35 6.00 7.39 4.03
C ALA A 35 6.21 8.31 5.25
N GLU A 36 5.60 9.50 5.25
CA GLU A 36 5.65 10.45 6.35
C GLU A 36 4.97 9.90 7.59
N ASN A 37 3.80 9.27 7.45
CA ASN A 37 3.13 8.59 8.57
C ASN A 37 4.04 7.54 9.19
N LEU A 38 4.67 6.73 8.34
CA LEU A 38 5.57 5.67 8.80
C LEU A 38 6.80 6.25 9.50
N GLN A 39 7.36 7.33 8.98
CA GLN A 39 8.49 8.01 9.62
C GLN A 39 8.13 8.48 11.04
N ASN A 40 6.94 9.05 11.21
CA ASN A 40 6.46 9.48 12.52
C ASN A 40 6.35 8.31 13.49
N GLU A 41 5.85 7.17 13.05
CA GLU A 41 5.76 5.97 13.89
C GLU A 41 7.13 5.42 14.26
N ILE A 42 8.06 5.40 13.31
CA ILE A 42 9.43 4.95 13.57
C ILE A 42 10.10 5.85 14.61
N ASN A 43 9.95 7.16 14.46
CA ASN A 43 10.50 8.13 15.41
C ASN A 43 9.88 7.98 16.79
N SER A 44 8.58 7.74 16.86
CA SER A 44 7.87 7.54 18.14
C SER A 44 8.28 6.26 18.86
N SER A 45 8.78 5.27 18.12
CA SER A 45 9.24 4.00 18.71
C SER A 45 10.69 4.08 19.22
N GLY A 46 11.32 5.23 19.14
CA GLY A 46 12.71 5.42 19.59
C GLY A 46 13.76 5.13 18.52
N ASN A 47 13.34 4.81 17.31
CA ASN A 47 14.24 4.65 16.18
C ASN A 47 14.30 5.95 15.35
N SER A 48 15.22 6.02 14.41
CA SER A 48 15.34 7.14 13.51
C SER A 48 15.69 6.62 12.11
N MET A 49 14.99 7.15 11.11
CA MET A 49 15.21 6.74 9.72
C MET A 49 14.88 7.90 8.79
N SER A 50 15.75 8.16 7.82
CA SER A 50 15.50 9.22 6.85
C SER A 50 14.33 8.85 5.94
N ILE A 51 13.66 9.88 5.42
CA ILE A 51 12.54 9.65 4.48
C ILE A 51 13.01 8.94 3.21
N ALA A 52 14.23 9.24 2.74
CA ALA A 52 14.78 8.56 1.57
C ALA A 52 14.98 7.06 1.81
N THR A 53 15.48 6.68 2.99
CA THR A 53 15.62 5.28 3.37
C THR A 53 14.27 4.57 3.42
N ILE A 54 13.27 5.24 3.99
CA ILE A 54 11.90 4.71 4.07
C ILE A 54 11.34 4.48 2.67
N TYR A 55 11.42 5.45 1.77
CA TYR A 55 10.95 5.28 0.39
C TYR A 55 11.66 4.14 -0.33
N ASN A 56 12.97 4.02 -0.17
CA ASN A 56 13.72 2.91 -0.77
C ASN A 56 13.23 1.55 -0.27
N CYS A 57 12.98 1.45 1.02
CA CYS A 57 12.46 0.23 1.62
C CYS A 57 11.05 -0.09 1.14
N LEU A 58 10.15 0.91 1.14
CA LEU A 58 8.78 0.74 0.67
C LEU A 58 8.73 0.34 -0.80
N LYS A 59 9.60 0.90 -1.63
CA LYS A 59 9.71 0.51 -3.03
C LYS A 59 10.05 -0.96 -3.18
N LYS A 60 10.99 -1.47 -2.40
CA LYS A 60 11.37 -2.88 -2.41
C LYS A 60 10.24 -3.77 -1.91
N PHE A 61 9.56 -3.37 -0.85
CA PHE A 61 8.41 -4.10 -0.32
C PHE A 61 7.28 -4.17 -1.35
N ARG A 62 7.01 -3.05 -2.04
CA ARG A 62 6.02 -3.00 -3.12
C ARG A 62 6.41 -3.94 -4.27
N ASN A 63 7.67 -3.89 -4.71
CA ASN A 63 8.12 -4.65 -5.86
C ASN A 63 8.09 -6.17 -5.62
N CYS A 64 8.20 -6.60 -4.37
CA CYS A 64 8.12 -8.03 -4.03
C CYS A 64 6.74 -8.47 -3.51
N GLY A 65 5.75 -7.58 -3.54
CA GLY A 65 4.36 -7.92 -3.21
C GLY A 65 4.01 -7.95 -1.74
N LEU A 66 4.85 -7.41 -0.84
CA LEU A 66 4.55 -7.33 0.59
C LEU A 66 3.55 -6.23 0.90
N ILE A 67 3.56 -5.16 0.13
CA ILE A 67 2.61 -4.06 0.17
C ILE A 67 2.26 -3.66 -1.25
N LYS A 68 1.24 -2.83 -1.41
CA LYS A 68 0.94 -2.24 -2.71
C LYS A 68 0.85 -0.73 -2.59
N GLN A 69 1.04 -0.05 -3.71
CA GLN A 69 0.83 1.39 -3.83
C GLN A 69 -0.54 1.61 -4.45
N VAL A 70 -1.32 2.49 -3.84
CA VAL A 70 -2.68 2.79 -4.28
C VAL A 70 -2.64 3.98 -5.23
N GLU A 71 -3.37 3.87 -6.35
CA GLU A 71 -3.55 5.00 -7.27
C GLU A 71 -4.27 6.13 -6.53
N SER A 72 -3.73 7.34 -6.67
CA SER A 72 -4.28 8.52 -6.03
C SER A 72 -4.09 9.72 -6.95
N SER A 73 -5.04 10.66 -6.90
CA SER A 73 -4.93 11.94 -7.60
C SER A 73 -4.00 12.92 -6.91
N LYS A 74 -3.53 12.59 -5.70
CA LYS A 74 -2.59 13.43 -4.94
C LYS A 74 -1.15 13.05 -5.30
N GLU A 75 -0.24 14.02 -5.17
CA GLU A 75 1.18 13.78 -5.42
C GLU A 75 1.81 12.85 -4.39
N THR A 76 1.27 12.82 -3.16
CA THR A 76 1.78 11.98 -2.10
C THR A 76 1.41 10.52 -2.35
N ALA A 77 2.40 9.65 -2.39
CA ALA A 77 2.18 8.22 -2.56
C ALA A 77 1.49 7.63 -1.31
N ILE A 78 0.46 6.83 -1.55
CA ILE A 78 -0.27 6.11 -0.51
C ILE A 78 -0.02 4.62 -0.71
N PHE A 79 0.32 3.94 0.38
CA PHE A 79 0.59 2.50 0.38
C PHE A 79 -0.48 1.77 1.19
N ASP A 80 -0.64 0.50 0.89
CA ASP A 80 -1.63 -0.36 1.54
C ASP A 80 -0.98 -1.68 1.91
N THR A 81 -1.12 -2.09 3.16
CA THR A 81 -0.62 -3.39 3.63
C THR A 81 -1.56 -4.54 3.25
N ASN A 82 -2.79 -4.24 2.89
CA ASN A 82 -3.71 -5.24 2.35
C ASN A 82 -3.40 -5.45 0.87
N ILE A 83 -2.78 -6.56 0.55
CA ILE A 83 -2.40 -6.90 -0.82
C ILE A 83 -3.52 -7.61 -1.60
N ASP A 84 -4.62 -7.93 -0.94
CA ASP A 84 -5.79 -8.46 -1.62
C ASP A 84 -6.38 -7.39 -2.54
N GLN A 85 -6.91 -7.81 -3.69
CA GLN A 85 -7.55 -6.89 -4.61
C GLN A 85 -8.82 -6.33 -4.00
N HIS A 86 -8.86 -5.03 -3.79
CA HIS A 86 -10.06 -4.32 -3.33
C HIS A 86 -10.05 -2.91 -3.89
N GLN A 87 -11.20 -2.27 -3.85
CA GLN A 87 -11.41 -0.95 -4.42
C GLN A 87 -11.53 0.08 -3.29
N HIS A 88 -11.46 1.37 -3.64
CA HIS A 88 -11.39 2.41 -2.62
C HIS A 88 -12.29 3.60 -2.94
N PHE A 89 -12.83 4.22 -1.88
CA PHE A 89 -13.22 5.63 -1.91
C PHE A 89 -12.01 6.48 -1.51
N LEU A 90 -11.81 7.60 -2.16
CA LEU A 90 -10.81 8.60 -1.79
C LEU A 90 -11.50 9.89 -1.41
N ASP A 91 -11.33 10.33 -0.16
CA ASP A 91 -11.72 11.68 0.24
C ASP A 91 -10.63 12.64 -0.23
N GLU A 92 -10.93 13.44 -1.25
CA GLU A 92 -9.96 14.36 -1.85
C GLU A 92 -9.52 15.48 -0.92
N GLU A 93 -10.35 15.83 0.08
CA GLU A 93 -10.02 16.90 1.03
C GLU A 93 -9.04 16.41 2.09
N THR A 94 -9.28 15.24 2.66
CA THR A 94 -8.45 14.70 3.75
C THR A 94 -7.35 13.77 3.25
N GLY A 95 -7.49 13.19 2.07
CA GLY A 95 -6.61 12.15 1.55
C GLY A 95 -6.89 10.77 2.12
N GLU A 96 -7.95 10.62 2.91
CA GLU A 96 -8.31 9.33 3.51
C GLU A 96 -8.81 8.36 2.45
N LEU A 97 -8.36 7.11 2.55
CA LEU A 97 -8.86 6.00 1.74
C LEU A 97 -9.77 5.11 2.59
N ILE A 98 -10.90 4.74 2.02
CA ILE A 98 -11.87 3.84 2.63
C ILE A 98 -12.05 2.64 1.70
N ASP A 99 -11.86 1.43 2.21
CA ASP A 99 -11.99 0.23 1.40
C ASP A 99 -13.43 -0.01 0.99
N ILE A 100 -13.62 -0.42 -0.27
CA ILE A 100 -14.92 -0.86 -0.78
C ILE A 100 -14.86 -2.38 -0.89
N GLU A 101 -15.83 -3.06 -0.28
CA GLU A 101 -15.91 -4.51 -0.38
C GLU A 101 -16.13 -4.93 -1.85
N ASN A 102 -15.45 -5.99 -2.26
CA ASN A 102 -15.51 -6.46 -3.66
C ASN A 102 -16.94 -6.76 -4.12
N GLU A 103 -17.80 -7.24 -3.21
CA GLU A 103 -19.19 -7.55 -3.54
C GLU A 103 -20.02 -6.30 -3.87
N GLU A 104 -19.59 -5.12 -3.43
CA GLU A 104 -20.29 -3.86 -3.70
C GLU A 104 -20.00 -3.31 -5.10
N ILE A 105 -18.96 -3.80 -5.74
CA ILE A 105 -18.59 -3.37 -7.09
C ILE A 105 -18.85 -4.49 -8.07
N ASN A 106 -19.63 -4.15 -9.08
CA ASN A 106 -19.99 -5.07 -10.14
C ASN A 106 -19.34 -4.61 -11.45
N LEU A 107 -18.30 -5.35 -11.88
CA LEU A 107 -17.55 -5.03 -13.09
C LEU A 107 -17.94 -5.96 -14.23
N PHE A 108 -19.22 -5.97 -14.62
CA PHE A 108 -19.73 -6.88 -15.65
C PHE A 108 -19.15 -6.67 -17.04
N LYS A 109 -18.77 -5.45 -17.36
CA LYS A 109 -18.33 -5.13 -18.71
C LYS A 109 -16.95 -4.50 -18.68
N LEU A 110 -15.94 -5.35 -18.68
CA LEU A 110 -14.57 -4.89 -18.91
C LEU A 110 -14.33 -4.84 -20.41
N PRO A 111 -13.54 -3.85 -20.88
CA PRO A 111 -13.13 -3.84 -22.28
C PRO A 111 -12.27 -5.05 -22.59
N GLU A 112 -12.27 -5.46 -23.86
CA GLU A 112 -11.39 -6.54 -24.30
C GLU A 112 -9.93 -6.14 -24.12
N ILE A 113 -9.12 -7.09 -23.69
CA ILE A 113 -7.68 -6.86 -23.53
C ILE A 113 -7.04 -6.81 -24.93
N PRO A 114 -6.23 -5.79 -25.23
CA PRO A 114 -5.54 -5.72 -26.52
C PRO A 114 -4.68 -6.95 -26.76
N LYS A 115 -4.56 -7.34 -28.02
CA LYS A 115 -3.74 -8.48 -28.43
C LYS A 115 -2.29 -8.29 -27.98
N GLY A 116 -1.71 -9.31 -27.36
CA GLY A 116 -0.34 -9.28 -26.85
C GLY A 116 -0.22 -8.83 -25.41
N TYR A 117 -1.33 -8.51 -24.75
CA TYR A 117 -1.35 -8.09 -23.35
C TYR A 117 -2.12 -9.09 -22.49
N LEU A 118 -1.79 -9.12 -21.22
CA LEU A 118 -2.54 -9.85 -20.20
C LEU A 118 -3.10 -8.85 -19.19
N ASN A 119 -4.28 -9.14 -18.67
CA ASN A 119 -4.86 -8.32 -17.60
C ASN A 119 -4.12 -8.62 -16.29
N SER A 120 -3.43 -7.63 -15.72
CA SER A 120 -2.73 -7.78 -14.44
C SER A 120 -3.54 -7.25 -13.26
N GLY A 121 -4.77 -6.82 -13.49
CA GLY A 121 -5.66 -6.35 -12.44
C GLY A 121 -6.55 -5.22 -12.89
N VAL A 122 -7.56 -4.93 -12.09
CA VAL A 122 -8.49 -3.82 -12.28
C VAL A 122 -8.63 -3.11 -10.95
N GLU A 123 -8.55 -1.78 -10.99
CA GLU A 123 -8.75 -0.96 -9.80
C GLU A 123 -9.86 0.06 -10.06
N VAL A 124 -10.72 0.27 -9.07
CA VAL A 124 -11.73 1.33 -9.08
C VAL A 124 -11.43 2.27 -7.93
N LEU A 125 -11.32 3.55 -8.23
CA LEU A 125 -11.13 4.60 -7.25
C LEU A 125 -12.28 5.59 -7.38
N ILE A 126 -13.10 5.69 -6.33
CA ILE A 126 -14.20 6.66 -6.30
C ILE A 126 -13.76 7.85 -5.46
N LYS A 127 -13.67 9.00 -6.09
CA LYS A 127 -13.23 10.24 -5.45
C LYS A 127 -14.43 10.92 -4.79
N LEU A 128 -14.28 11.23 -3.52
CA LEU A 128 -15.31 11.88 -2.74
C LEU A 128 -14.98 13.35 -2.52
N LYS A 129 -16.00 14.17 -2.61
CA LYS A 129 -15.92 15.60 -2.30
C LYS A 129 -17.08 15.94 -1.38
N ARG A 130 -16.83 16.76 -0.37
CA ARG A 130 -17.92 17.14 0.54
C ARG A 130 -18.94 18.03 -0.17
N GLN A 131 -20.20 17.85 0.19
CA GLN A 131 -21.26 18.74 -0.27
C GLN A 131 -21.07 20.13 0.36
N THR A 132 -21.36 21.16 -0.40
CA THR A 132 -21.32 22.57 0.07
C THR A 132 -22.69 23.05 0.49
#